data_4b5409aa5c56bebef2b29c8b1a01e330
#
_entry.id   4b5409aa5c56bebef2b29c8b1a01e330
#
_cell.length_a   1.000
_cell.length_b   1.000
_cell.length_c   1.000
_cell.angle_alpha   90.00
_cell.angle_beta   90.00
_cell.angle_gamma   90.00
#
_symmetry.space_group_name_H-M   'P 1'
#
loop_
_entity.id
_entity.type
_entity.pdbx_description
1 polymer ?
#
loop_
_entity_poly.entity_id
_entity_poly.type
_entity_poly.pdbx_seq_one_letter_code
_entity_poly.pdbx_strand_id
1 'polypeptide(L)'
;GEMQNRDRTHRFDADIDMNLKDGNYDRVQSMLKEALKRDSQNAFRLGQLHQLLTARNDIPELYRYHPRLLNMLAERNDGEGIAALLAAIETVEPGFRLEDPELSVRCARCLYQRGHFKPALKLLQDFHKRFPDSEELAPAYLLVAQALANGLGQWEKASAFLNFVKKRCLNHPLHEQVDVYLQQVENREPLKGPKASFAVQE
;
A
#
# COMPACT_ATOMS: atom_id res chain seq x y z
N GLY A 1 33.28 -12.92 -7.87
CA GLY A 1 33.21 -11.55 -8.34
C GLY A 1 31.89 -11.23 -8.99
N GLU A 2 31.70 -10.00 -9.42
CA GLU A 2 30.47 -9.52 -10.07
C GLU A 2 30.09 -10.33 -11.31
N MET A 3 31.08 -10.75 -12.10
CA MET A 3 30.84 -11.57 -13.30
C MET A 3 30.25 -12.94 -12.98
N GLN A 4 30.71 -13.56 -11.90
CA GLN A 4 30.16 -14.85 -11.45
C GLN A 4 28.72 -14.71 -10.97
N ASN A 5 28.40 -13.60 -10.29
CA ASN A 5 27.06 -13.33 -9.81
C ASN A 5 26.09 -13.06 -10.98
N ARG A 6 26.53 -12.36 -12.01
CA ARG A 6 25.74 -12.14 -13.22
C ARG A 6 25.43 -13.45 -13.95
N ASP A 7 26.44 -14.32 -14.08
CA ASP A 7 26.25 -15.64 -14.71
C ASP A 7 25.28 -16.50 -13.94
N ARG A 8 25.37 -16.52 -12.60
CA ARG A 8 24.44 -17.26 -11.75
C ARG A 8 23.01 -16.73 -11.89
N THR A 9 22.84 -15.40 -11.91
CA THR A 9 21.56 -14.77 -12.07
C THR A 9 20.93 -15.09 -13.42
N HIS A 10 21.72 -15.04 -14.50
CA HIS A 10 21.26 -15.39 -15.85
C HIS A 10 20.83 -16.86 -15.93
N ARG A 11 21.59 -17.78 -15.34
CA ARG A 11 21.24 -19.20 -15.31
C ARG A 11 19.95 -19.42 -14.53
N PHE A 12 19.80 -18.75 -13.40
CA PHE A 12 18.63 -18.84 -12.57
C PHE A 12 17.39 -18.34 -13.32
N ASP A 13 17.50 -17.19 -13.98
CA ASP A 13 16.41 -16.60 -14.77
C ASP A 13 16.04 -17.50 -15.95
N ALA A 14 17.03 -18.07 -16.65
CA ALA A 14 16.81 -18.99 -17.75
C ALA A 14 16.11 -20.27 -17.27
N ASP A 15 16.49 -20.78 -16.11
CA ASP A 15 15.90 -21.96 -15.49
C ASP A 15 14.42 -21.71 -15.12
N ILE A 16 14.14 -20.53 -14.54
CA ILE A 16 12.76 -20.13 -14.24
C ILE A 16 11.93 -20.08 -15.52
N ASP A 17 12.43 -19.40 -16.55
CA ASP A 17 11.71 -19.27 -17.82
C ASP A 17 11.42 -20.61 -18.46
N MET A 18 12.39 -21.52 -18.44
CA MET A 18 12.23 -22.88 -18.99
C MET A 18 11.16 -23.65 -18.22
N ASN A 19 11.23 -23.62 -16.89
CA ASN A 19 10.25 -24.31 -16.05
C ASN A 19 8.85 -23.73 -16.17
N LEU A 20 8.72 -22.40 -16.35
CA LEU A 20 7.42 -21.77 -16.62
C LEU A 20 6.83 -22.25 -17.95
N LYS A 21 7.65 -22.32 -19.00
CA LYS A 21 7.22 -22.83 -20.32
C LYS A 21 6.78 -24.29 -20.25
N ASP A 22 7.47 -25.09 -19.44
CA ASP A 22 7.17 -26.50 -19.28
C ASP A 22 6.02 -26.78 -18.31
N GLY A 23 5.46 -25.73 -17.67
CA GLY A 23 4.38 -25.88 -16.71
C GLY A 23 4.80 -26.41 -15.35
N ASN A 24 6.10 -26.37 -15.04
CA ASN A 24 6.65 -26.84 -13.77
C ASN A 24 6.51 -25.78 -12.68
N TYR A 25 5.27 -25.38 -12.36
CA TYR A 25 5.00 -24.27 -11.47
C TYR A 25 5.44 -24.52 -10.03
N ASP A 26 5.31 -25.76 -9.53
CA ASP A 26 5.80 -26.11 -8.19
C ASP A 26 7.31 -25.90 -8.07
N ARG A 27 8.04 -26.27 -9.11
CA ARG A 27 9.49 -26.07 -9.15
C ARG A 27 9.85 -24.59 -9.15
N VAL A 28 9.18 -23.79 -9.96
CA VAL A 28 9.41 -22.33 -10.01
C VAL A 28 9.12 -21.71 -8.65
N GLN A 29 8.02 -22.10 -8.02
CA GLN A 29 7.67 -21.62 -6.68
C GLN A 29 8.76 -21.96 -5.66
N SER A 30 9.25 -23.17 -5.66
CA SER A 30 10.35 -23.60 -4.77
C SER A 30 11.63 -22.82 -5.04
N MET A 31 11.98 -22.60 -6.30
CA MET A 31 13.17 -21.83 -6.68
C MET A 31 13.09 -20.39 -6.17
N LEU A 32 11.94 -19.76 -6.34
CA LEU A 32 11.73 -18.39 -5.89
C LEU A 32 11.75 -18.27 -4.36
N LYS A 33 11.14 -19.22 -3.67
CA LYS A 33 11.15 -19.28 -2.20
C LYS A 33 12.58 -19.44 -1.66
N GLU A 34 13.39 -20.28 -2.28
CA GLU A 34 14.78 -20.44 -1.90
C GLU A 34 15.60 -19.18 -2.15
N ALA A 35 15.38 -18.51 -3.29
CA ALA A 35 16.05 -17.24 -3.57
C ALA A 35 15.70 -16.18 -2.53
N LEU A 36 14.44 -16.14 -2.10
CA LEU A 36 13.97 -15.19 -1.09
C LEU A 36 14.46 -15.50 0.33
N LYS A 37 14.88 -16.74 0.62
CA LYS A 37 15.57 -17.05 1.88
C LYS A 37 16.93 -16.37 1.95
N ARG A 38 17.60 -16.21 0.82
CA ARG A 38 18.93 -15.58 0.73
C ARG A 38 18.83 -14.06 0.69
N ASP A 39 17.81 -13.53 0.01
CA ASP A 39 17.57 -12.10 -0.15
C ASP A 39 16.06 -11.84 -0.01
N SER A 40 15.62 -11.69 1.24
CA SER A 40 14.20 -11.66 1.60
C SER A 40 13.44 -10.44 1.05
N GLN A 41 14.15 -9.37 0.72
CA GLN A 41 13.54 -8.12 0.24
C GLN A 41 13.77 -7.89 -1.25
N ASN A 42 14.22 -8.90 -1.97
CA ASN A 42 14.46 -8.78 -3.41
C ASN A 42 13.14 -8.53 -4.14
N ALA A 43 12.92 -7.29 -4.57
CA ALA A 43 11.66 -6.85 -5.17
C ALA A 43 11.35 -7.61 -6.47
N PHE A 44 12.37 -7.90 -7.27
CA PHE A 44 12.17 -8.64 -8.52
C PHE A 44 11.66 -10.06 -8.26
N ARG A 45 12.29 -10.77 -7.30
CA ARG A 45 11.88 -12.15 -6.95
C ARG A 45 10.51 -12.15 -6.25
N LEU A 46 10.24 -11.17 -5.40
CA LEU A 46 8.92 -11.01 -4.79
C LEU A 46 7.84 -10.77 -5.86
N GLY A 47 8.15 -9.98 -6.89
CA GLY A 47 7.25 -9.75 -8.00
C GLY A 47 6.95 -11.01 -8.79
N GLN A 48 7.97 -11.81 -9.06
CA GLN A 48 7.80 -13.09 -9.74
C GLN A 48 6.95 -14.07 -8.92
N LEU A 49 7.24 -14.14 -7.61
CA LEU A 49 6.46 -14.99 -6.71
C LEU A 49 5.01 -14.53 -6.61
N HIS A 50 4.79 -13.24 -6.45
CA HIS A 50 3.44 -12.67 -6.39
C HIS A 50 2.63 -13.03 -7.65
N GLN A 51 3.24 -12.87 -8.82
CA GLN A 51 2.60 -13.17 -10.10
C GLN A 51 2.23 -14.66 -10.20
N LEU A 52 3.15 -15.52 -9.80
CA LEU A 52 2.93 -16.97 -9.83
C LEU A 52 1.84 -17.40 -8.84
N LEU A 53 1.91 -16.92 -7.59
CA LEU A 53 0.93 -17.26 -6.56
C LEU A 53 -0.46 -16.74 -6.92
N THR A 54 -0.54 -15.54 -7.50
CA THR A 54 -1.80 -14.97 -7.96
C THR A 54 -2.40 -15.80 -9.08
N ALA A 55 -1.59 -16.17 -10.08
CA ALA A 55 -2.04 -17.01 -11.20
C ALA A 55 -2.53 -18.38 -10.73
N ARG A 56 -1.86 -18.95 -9.72
CA ARG A 56 -2.24 -20.26 -9.14
C ARG A 56 -3.35 -20.15 -8.10
N ASN A 57 -3.75 -18.95 -7.72
CA ASN A 57 -4.68 -18.69 -6.62
C ASN A 57 -4.25 -19.39 -5.32
N ASP A 58 -2.94 -19.33 -5.03
CA ASP A 58 -2.35 -19.95 -3.85
C ASP A 58 -2.50 -19.03 -2.64
N ILE A 59 -3.71 -18.98 -2.09
CA ILE A 59 -4.06 -18.07 -1.00
C ILE A 59 -3.20 -18.30 0.25
N PRO A 60 -2.95 -19.55 0.70
CA PRO A 60 -2.11 -19.77 1.88
C PRO A 60 -0.71 -19.17 1.74
N GLU A 61 -0.09 -19.30 0.57
CA GLU A 61 1.24 -18.74 0.33
C GLU A 61 1.19 -17.21 0.14
N LEU A 62 0.17 -16.67 -0.50
CA LEU A 62 -0.06 -15.23 -0.56
C LEU A 62 -0.17 -14.64 0.86
N TYR A 63 -0.90 -15.30 1.74
CA TYR A 63 -1.02 -14.91 3.14
C TYR A 63 0.34 -14.97 3.86
N ARG A 64 1.09 -16.05 3.65
CA ARG A 64 2.42 -16.22 4.27
C ARG A 64 3.37 -15.10 3.92
N TYR A 65 3.36 -14.65 2.67
CA TYR A 65 4.28 -13.62 2.16
C TYR A 65 3.71 -12.21 2.21
N HIS A 66 2.49 -12.01 2.72
CA HIS A 66 1.76 -10.76 2.58
C HIS A 66 2.51 -9.49 3.02
N PRO A 67 3.25 -9.46 4.14
CA PRO A 67 3.91 -8.21 4.53
C PRO A 67 4.91 -7.73 3.48
N ARG A 68 5.73 -8.67 2.97
CA ARG A 68 6.72 -8.36 1.94
C ARG A 68 6.07 -8.02 0.60
N LEU A 69 5.01 -8.75 0.25
CA LEU A 69 4.28 -8.51 -1.00
C LEU A 69 3.57 -7.15 -0.97
N LEU A 70 2.94 -6.79 0.14
CA LEU A 70 2.29 -5.49 0.28
C LEU A 70 3.30 -4.35 0.17
N ASN A 71 4.46 -4.50 0.81
CA ASN A 71 5.52 -3.51 0.71
C ASN A 71 6.00 -3.34 -0.73
N MET A 72 6.25 -4.44 -1.42
CA MET A 72 6.68 -4.43 -2.83
C MET A 72 5.64 -3.77 -3.73
N LEU A 73 4.36 -4.12 -3.55
CA LEU A 73 3.26 -3.54 -4.32
C LEU A 73 3.09 -2.04 -4.05
N ALA A 74 3.26 -1.62 -2.79
CA ALA A 74 3.20 -0.21 -2.42
C ALA A 74 4.35 0.58 -3.07
N GLU A 75 5.56 0.03 -3.08
CA GLU A 75 6.71 0.65 -3.76
C GLU A 75 6.48 0.80 -5.27
N ARG A 76 5.76 -0.14 -5.87
CA ARG A 76 5.38 -0.09 -7.29
C ARG A 76 4.13 0.76 -7.56
N ASN A 77 3.54 1.31 -6.53
CA ASN A 77 2.29 2.07 -6.61
C ASN A 77 1.17 1.25 -7.26
N ASP A 78 1.11 -0.04 -6.93
CA ASP A 78 0.16 -0.98 -7.52
C ASP A 78 -1.08 -1.14 -6.63
N GLY A 79 -1.98 -0.17 -6.72
CA GLY A 79 -3.23 -0.18 -5.93
C GLY A 79 -4.15 -1.35 -6.26
N GLU A 80 -4.20 -1.76 -7.53
CA GLU A 80 -5.01 -2.91 -7.93
C GLU A 80 -4.49 -4.21 -7.32
N GLY A 81 -3.16 -4.40 -7.35
CA GLY A 81 -2.52 -5.55 -6.73
C GLY A 81 -2.73 -5.59 -5.22
N ILE A 82 -2.65 -4.43 -4.56
CA ILE A 82 -2.90 -4.33 -3.13
C ILE A 82 -4.35 -4.71 -2.81
N ALA A 83 -5.31 -4.19 -3.56
CA ALA A 83 -6.73 -4.51 -3.35
C ALA A 83 -6.99 -6.00 -3.48
N ALA A 84 -6.44 -6.64 -4.51
CA ALA A 84 -6.61 -8.07 -4.73
C ALA A 84 -5.95 -8.90 -3.62
N LEU A 85 -4.75 -8.51 -3.20
CA LEU A 85 -4.03 -9.23 -2.12
C LEU A 85 -4.76 -9.10 -0.80
N LEU A 86 -5.25 -7.91 -0.44
CA LEU A 86 -6.01 -7.71 0.79
C LEU A 86 -7.31 -8.53 0.78
N ALA A 87 -7.98 -8.63 -0.37
CA ALA A 87 -9.18 -9.46 -0.50
C ALA A 87 -8.85 -10.94 -0.25
N ALA A 88 -7.72 -11.43 -0.79
CA ALA A 88 -7.26 -12.80 -0.55
C ALA A 88 -6.93 -13.04 0.93
N ILE A 89 -6.22 -12.09 1.56
CA ILE A 89 -5.87 -12.16 2.99
C ILE A 89 -7.13 -12.22 3.85
N GLU A 90 -8.15 -11.43 3.53
CA GLU A 90 -9.41 -11.39 4.27
C GLU A 90 -10.11 -12.76 4.30
N THR A 91 -9.93 -13.58 3.25
CA THR A 91 -10.50 -14.94 3.24
C THR A 91 -9.85 -15.87 4.25
N VAL A 92 -8.58 -15.62 4.59
CA VAL A 92 -7.83 -16.41 5.58
C VAL A 92 -8.03 -15.86 6.98
N GLU A 93 -7.98 -14.54 7.11
CA GLU A 93 -8.08 -13.85 8.40
C GLU A 93 -9.14 -12.75 8.30
N PRO A 94 -10.43 -13.07 8.52
CA PRO A 94 -11.48 -12.04 8.53
C PRO A 94 -11.16 -10.93 9.54
N GLY A 95 -11.32 -9.70 9.11
CA GLY A 95 -10.97 -8.55 9.94
C GLY A 95 -9.48 -8.24 9.99
N PHE A 96 -8.72 -8.74 9.02
CA PHE A 96 -7.28 -8.51 8.94
C PHE A 96 -6.93 -7.03 9.02
N ARG A 97 -5.88 -6.70 9.79
CA ARG A 97 -5.34 -5.35 9.91
C ARG A 97 -3.81 -5.39 9.86
N LEU A 98 -3.23 -4.45 9.13
CA LEU A 98 -1.78 -4.25 9.14
C LEU A 98 -1.35 -3.61 10.46
N GLU A 99 -0.32 -4.20 11.08
CA GLU A 99 0.24 -3.69 12.34
C GLU A 99 1.33 -2.62 12.10
N ASP A 100 1.71 -2.38 10.87
CA ASP A 100 2.72 -1.39 10.49
C ASP A 100 2.01 -0.09 10.06
N PRO A 101 2.13 1.00 10.83
CA PRO A 101 1.45 2.26 10.50
C PRO A 101 1.93 2.88 9.19
N GLU A 102 3.23 2.87 8.92
CA GLU A 102 3.78 3.44 7.69
C GLU A 102 3.30 2.67 6.46
N LEU A 103 3.38 1.35 6.51
CA LEU A 103 2.92 0.51 5.39
C LEU A 103 1.42 0.66 5.18
N SER A 104 0.65 0.77 6.26
CA SER A 104 -0.80 0.99 6.17
C SER A 104 -1.14 2.26 5.40
N VAL A 105 -0.43 3.36 5.68
CA VAL A 105 -0.65 4.63 5.00
C VAL A 105 -0.23 4.54 3.53
N ARG A 106 0.91 3.92 3.24
CA ARG A 106 1.39 3.76 1.86
C ARG A 106 0.43 2.91 1.02
N CYS A 107 -0.02 1.79 1.57
CA CYS A 107 -1.01 0.94 0.91
C CYS A 107 -2.35 1.67 0.71
N ALA A 108 -2.82 2.38 1.73
CA ALA A 108 -4.06 3.14 1.65
C ALA A 108 -3.99 4.22 0.58
N ARG A 109 -2.85 4.90 0.43
CA ARG A 109 -2.65 5.89 -0.61
C ARG A 109 -2.74 5.28 -2.00
N CYS A 110 -2.11 4.13 -2.21
CA CYS A 110 -2.20 3.41 -3.48
C CYS A 110 -3.64 3.00 -3.80
N LEU A 111 -4.37 2.51 -2.79
CA LEU A 111 -5.78 2.15 -2.93
C LEU A 111 -6.63 3.37 -3.30
N TYR A 112 -6.44 4.47 -2.59
CA TYR A 112 -7.15 5.72 -2.84
C TYR A 112 -6.96 6.19 -4.27
N GLN A 113 -5.72 6.19 -4.77
CA GLN A 113 -5.39 6.64 -6.13
C GLN A 113 -6.10 5.82 -7.21
N ARG A 114 -6.44 4.58 -6.92
CA ARG A 114 -7.15 3.69 -7.85
C ARG A 114 -8.64 3.62 -7.59
N GLY A 115 -9.17 4.44 -6.69
CA GLY A 115 -10.60 4.48 -6.40
C GLY A 115 -11.10 3.43 -5.43
N HIS A 116 -10.20 2.70 -4.78
CA HIS A 116 -10.56 1.71 -3.75
C HIS A 116 -10.70 2.38 -2.39
N PHE A 117 -11.73 3.20 -2.24
CA PHE A 117 -11.91 4.05 -1.06
C PHE A 117 -12.23 3.25 0.21
N LYS A 118 -13.13 2.28 0.12
CA LYS A 118 -13.51 1.46 1.28
C LYS A 118 -12.35 0.64 1.82
N PRO A 119 -11.57 -0.08 1.00
CA PRO A 119 -10.37 -0.76 1.49
C PRO A 119 -9.34 0.19 2.10
N ALA A 120 -9.16 1.37 1.53
CA ALA A 120 -8.25 2.38 2.07
C ALA A 120 -8.70 2.82 3.47
N LEU A 121 -9.98 3.12 3.65
CA LEU A 121 -10.55 3.51 4.93
C LEU A 121 -10.44 2.38 5.96
N LYS A 122 -10.63 1.13 5.53
CA LYS A 122 -10.51 -0.03 6.41
C LYS A 122 -9.09 -0.18 6.97
N LEU A 123 -8.07 0.02 6.14
CA LEU A 123 -6.68 -0.03 6.59
C LEU A 123 -6.36 1.02 7.64
N LEU A 124 -6.99 2.19 7.55
CA LEU A 124 -6.72 3.33 8.44
C LEU A 124 -7.72 3.47 9.58
N GLN A 125 -8.65 2.52 9.70
CA GLN A 125 -9.67 2.53 10.75
C GLN A 125 -9.04 2.50 12.14
N ASP A 126 -9.53 3.34 13.04
CA ASP A 126 -9.06 3.45 14.42
C ASP A 126 -7.56 3.71 14.55
N PHE A 127 -6.98 4.40 13.59
CA PHE A 127 -5.53 4.61 13.52
C PHE A 127 -4.98 5.26 14.80
N HIS A 128 -5.66 6.27 15.34
CA HIS A 128 -5.21 6.97 16.54
C HIS A 128 -5.26 6.09 17.79
N LYS A 129 -6.13 5.09 17.83
CA LYS A 129 -6.22 4.14 18.95
C LYS A 129 -5.17 3.05 18.82
N ARG A 130 -4.88 2.63 17.60
CA ARG A 130 -3.91 1.57 17.33
C ARG A 130 -2.47 2.06 17.36
N PHE A 131 -2.23 3.28 16.88
CA PHE A 131 -0.90 3.87 16.74
C PHE A 131 -0.89 5.30 17.28
N PRO A 132 -1.14 5.51 18.60
CA PRO A 132 -1.38 6.85 19.15
C PRO A 132 -0.20 7.81 19.04
N ASP A 133 1.03 7.26 19.03
CA ASP A 133 2.25 8.05 18.99
C ASP A 133 2.91 8.06 17.61
N SER A 134 2.25 7.54 16.60
CA SER A 134 2.82 7.47 15.26
C SER A 134 2.86 8.83 14.58
N GLU A 135 3.98 9.12 13.94
CA GLU A 135 4.12 10.30 13.08
C GLU A 135 3.22 10.21 11.83
N GLU A 136 2.71 9.01 11.54
CA GLU A 136 1.81 8.79 10.41
C GLU A 136 0.35 9.17 10.71
N LEU A 137 0.02 9.59 11.94
CA LEU A 137 -1.35 9.91 12.32
C LEU A 137 -1.94 11.03 11.45
N ALA A 138 -1.22 12.13 11.28
CA ALA A 138 -1.68 13.24 10.46
C ALA A 138 -1.81 12.84 8.98
N PRO A 139 -0.78 12.25 8.34
CA PRO A 139 -0.93 11.76 6.97
C PRO A 139 -2.08 10.76 6.80
N ALA A 140 -2.26 9.86 7.76
CA ALA A 140 -3.34 8.87 7.73
C ALA A 140 -4.71 9.54 7.68
N TYR A 141 -4.96 10.48 8.56
CA TYR A 141 -6.28 11.12 8.66
C TYR A 141 -6.53 12.18 7.57
N LEU A 142 -5.48 12.78 7.01
CA LEU A 142 -5.65 13.58 5.80
C LEU A 142 -6.12 12.71 4.63
N LEU A 143 -5.56 11.52 4.52
CA LEU A 143 -5.96 10.56 3.49
C LEU A 143 -7.39 10.04 3.73
N VAL A 144 -7.74 9.76 5.00
CA VAL A 144 -9.11 9.38 5.37
C VAL A 144 -10.08 10.49 4.94
N ALA A 145 -9.76 11.74 5.21
CA ALA A 145 -10.59 12.86 4.82
C ALA A 145 -10.76 12.95 3.30
N GLN A 146 -9.68 12.76 2.53
CA GLN A 146 -9.74 12.73 1.08
C GLN A 146 -10.65 11.60 0.58
N ALA A 147 -10.49 10.41 1.12
CA ALA A 147 -11.31 9.26 0.71
C ALA A 147 -12.79 9.47 1.04
N LEU A 148 -13.09 10.02 2.21
CA LEU A 148 -14.45 10.31 2.62
C LEU A 148 -15.09 11.41 1.75
N ALA A 149 -14.39 12.50 1.53
CA ALA A 149 -14.91 13.64 0.76
C ALA A 149 -14.91 13.37 -0.74
N ASN A 150 -13.73 13.10 -1.30
CA ASN A 150 -13.55 12.94 -2.74
C ASN A 150 -14.14 11.64 -3.27
N GLY A 151 -14.05 10.58 -2.48
CA GLY A 151 -14.49 9.25 -2.91
C GLY A 151 -15.95 8.97 -2.61
N LEU A 152 -16.42 9.33 -1.41
CA LEU A 152 -17.74 8.92 -0.92
C LEU A 152 -18.70 10.08 -0.69
N GLY A 153 -18.26 11.33 -0.88
CA GLY A 153 -19.11 12.52 -0.67
C GLY A 153 -19.56 12.72 0.78
N GLN A 154 -18.81 12.17 1.74
CA GLN A 154 -19.13 12.25 3.16
C GLN A 154 -18.40 13.44 3.81
N TRP A 155 -18.85 14.64 3.49
CA TRP A 155 -18.17 15.89 3.84
C TRP A 155 -18.10 16.12 5.36
N GLU A 156 -19.18 15.85 6.09
CA GLU A 156 -19.21 16.04 7.54
C GLU A 156 -18.24 15.11 8.26
N LYS A 157 -18.17 13.86 7.83
CA LYS A 157 -17.19 12.91 8.41
C LYS A 157 -15.76 13.34 8.10
N ALA A 158 -15.51 13.80 6.88
CA ALA A 158 -14.19 14.31 6.48
C ALA A 158 -13.80 15.49 7.38
N SER A 159 -14.72 16.42 7.60
CA SER A 159 -14.51 17.57 8.48
C SER A 159 -14.15 17.15 9.91
N ALA A 160 -14.84 16.12 10.44
CA ALA A 160 -14.56 15.62 11.79
C ALA A 160 -13.14 15.10 11.92
N PHE A 161 -12.64 14.34 10.94
CA PHE A 161 -11.26 13.86 10.94
C PHE A 161 -10.26 15.00 10.82
N LEU A 162 -10.53 15.98 9.98
CA LEU A 162 -9.66 17.14 9.81
C LEU A 162 -9.57 17.97 11.10
N ASN A 163 -10.68 18.19 11.78
CA ASN A 163 -10.70 18.89 13.06
C ASN A 163 -9.95 18.11 14.15
N PHE A 164 -10.05 16.78 14.14
CA PHE A 164 -9.28 15.96 15.06
C PHE A 164 -7.77 16.17 14.84
N VAL A 165 -7.31 16.14 13.59
CA VAL A 165 -5.90 16.36 13.27
C VAL A 165 -5.48 17.77 13.67
N LYS A 166 -6.30 18.78 13.40
CA LYS A 166 -6.01 20.17 13.75
C LYS A 166 -5.74 20.33 15.24
N LYS A 167 -6.55 19.67 16.07
CA LYS A 167 -6.41 19.76 17.54
C LYS A 167 -5.24 18.93 18.05
N ARG A 168 -5.02 17.75 17.49
CA ARG A 168 -4.04 16.79 18.00
C ARG A 168 -2.63 17.05 17.49
N CYS A 169 -2.49 17.58 16.28
CA CYS A 169 -1.22 17.70 15.57
C CYS A 169 -0.87 19.15 15.29
N LEU A 170 -0.99 20.02 16.29
CA LEU A 170 -0.81 21.49 16.17
C LEU A 170 0.54 21.88 15.55
N ASN A 171 1.60 21.15 15.89
CA ASN A 171 2.95 21.47 15.44
C ASN A 171 3.42 20.61 14.27
N HIS A 172 2.51 19.83 13.65
CA HIS A 172 2.87 19.00 12.53
C HIS A 172 3.08 19.82 11.26
N PRO A 173 4.07 19.45 10.41
CA PRO A 173 4.30 20.17 9.14
C PRO A 173 3.09 20.25 8.23
N LEU A 174 2.14 19.30 8.34
CA LEU A 174 0.93 19.25 7.53
C LEU A 174 -0.20 20.14 8.07
N HIS A 175 0.04 20.96 9.12
CA HIS A 175 -0.98 21.79 9.73
C HIS A 175 -1.64 22.75 8.70
N GLU A 176 -0.85 23.36 7.83
CA GLU A 176 -1.36 24.22 6.77
C GLU A 176 -2.26 23.45 5.80
N GLN A 177 -1.90 22.21 5.48
CA GLN A 177 -2.69 21.35 4.62
C GLN A 177 -4.06 21.04 5.23
N VAL A 178 -4.11 20.86 6.55
CA VAL A 178 -5.38 20.66 7.27
C VAL A 178 -6.31 21.85 7.06
N ASP A 179 -5.80 23.07 7.19
CA ASP A 179 -6.60 24.28 7.00
C ASP A 179 -7.11 24.41 5.57
N VAL A 180 -6.28 24.09 4.58
CA VAL A 180 -6.69 24.06 3.17
C VAL A 180 -7.83 23.05 2.97
N TYR A 181 -7.69 21.85 3.49
CA TYR A 181 -8.72 20.82 3.37
C TYR A 181 -10.03 21.21 4.09
N LEU A 182 -9.94 21.83 5.27
CA LEU A 182 -11.13 22.30 5.99
C LEU A 182 -11.90 23.35 5.18
N GLN A 183 -11.18 24.25 4.53
CA GLN A 183 -11.81 25.25 3.66
C GLN A 183 -12.49 24.59 2.46
N GLN A 184 -11.84 23.61 1.85
CA GLN A 184 -12.38 22.88 0.71
C GLN A 184 -13.61 22.06 1.10
N VAL A 185 -13.60 21.42 2.27
CA VAL A 185 -14.76 20.68 2.80
C VAL A 185 -15.94 21.60 3.00
N GLU A 186 -15.71 22.79 3.59
CA GLU A 186 -16.77 23.77 3.81
C GLU A 186 -17.44 24.17 2.49
N ASN A 187 -16.66 24.32 1.45
CA ASN A 187 -17.14 24.69 0.12
C ASN A 187 -17.58 23.47 -0.71
N ARG A 188 -17.50 22.27 -0.16
CA ARG A 188 -17.77 21.00 -0.85
C ARG A 188 -16.98 20.86 -2.17
N GLU A 189 -15.75 21.32 -2.11
CA GLU A 189 -14.78 21.19 -3.19
C GLU A 189 -13.90 19.97 -2.97
N PRO A 190 -13.37 19.33 -4.04
CA PRO A 190 -12.43 18.22 -3.87
C PRO A 190 -11.23 18.61 -3.02
N LEU A 191 -10.84 17.73 -2.10
CA LEU A 191 -9.66 17.92 -1.26
C LEU A 191 -8.41 17.65 -2.08
N LYS A 192 -7.68 18.71 -2.41
CA LYS A 192 -6.44 18.64 -3.16
C LYS A 192 -5.34 19.29 -2.33
N GLY A 193 -4.12 18.75 -2.44
CA GLY A 193 -2.93 19.30 -1.81
C GLY A 193 -2.72 20.77 -2.18
N PRO A 194 -1.71 21.44 -1.59
CA PRO A 194 -1.45 22.82 -1.93
C PRO A 194 -1.39 22.93 -3.43
N LYS A 195 -2.23 23.81 -3.96
CA LYS A 195 -2.37 23.95 -5.41
C LYS A 195 -0.99 24.03 -6.03
N ALA A 196 -0.71 23.16 -6.99
CA ALA A 196 0.50 23.22 -7.80
C ALA A 196 0.74 24.61 -8.40
N SER A 197 -0.29 25.45 -8.39
CA SER A 197 -0.21 26.85 -8.80
C SER A 197 0.78 27.67 -7.99
N PHE A 198 1.13 27.27 -6.76
CA PHE A 198 2.16 27.96 -5.99
C PHE A 198 3.57 27.68 -6.54
N ALA A 199 3.76 26.54 -7.16
CA ALA A 199 5.04 26.18 -7.80
C ALA A 199 5.24 26.89 -9.16
N VAL A 200 4.17 27.39 -9.77
CA VAL A 200 4.21 28.03 -11.10
C VAL A 200 4.35 29.55 -11.02
N GLN A 201 4.20 30.12 -9.82
CA GLN A 201 4.31 31.57 -9.61
C GLN A 201 5.77 32.04 -9.44
N GLU A 202 6.72 31.15 -9.48
CA GLU A 202 8.15 31.45 -9.50
C GLU A 202 8.67 31.52 -10.93
#